data_03808133de7ac85d0b80ea3f17f38554
#
_entry.id   03808133de7ac85d0b80ea3f17f38554
#
_cell.length_a   1.000
_cell.length_b   1.000
_cell.length_c   1.000
_cell.angle_alpha   90.00
_cell.angle_beta   90.00
_cell.angle_gamma   90.00
#
_symmetry.space_group_name_H-M   'P 1'
#
loop_
_entity.id
_entity.type
_entity.pdbx_description
1 polymer ?
#
loop_
_entity_poly.entity_id
_entity_poly.type
_entity_poly.pdbx_seq_one_letter_code
_entity_poly.pdbx_strand_id
1 'polypeptide(L)'
;MSTPVKLRLYCSICARNDFYMDRIRAVADGLGLDYTLEKITADDVIDRMDLLMPCLYAYCPGCRVLNEQVTSEHPETLCTPALEINGTLRFWGVPASDDALRQALSSL
;
A
#
# COMPACT_ATOMS: atom_id res chain seq x y z
N MET A 1 -3.12 10.63 -25.80
CA MET A 1 -3.60 10.73 -24.40
C MET A 1 -2.99 9.60 -23.59
N SER A 2 -2.42 9.92 -22.47
CA SER A 2 -1.87 8.92 -21.59
C SER A 2 -2.98 8.25 -20.78
N THR A 3 -2.86 6.94 -20.59
CA THR A 3 -3.76 6.19 -19.70
C THR A 3 -3.49 6.61 -18.26
N PRO A 4 -4.53 6.85 -17.44
CA PRO A 4 -4.31 7.15 -16.03
C PRO A 4 -3.55 6.04 -15.32
N VAL A 5 -2.69 6.42 -14.39
CA VAL A 5 -2.00 5.46 -13.53
C VAL A 5 -3.02 4.84 -12.58
N LYS A 6 -3.05 3.52 -12.50
CA LYS A 6 -3.95 2.80 -11.58
C LYS A 6 -3.21 2.47 -10.30
N LEU A 7 -3.67 3.06 -9.21
CA LEU A 7 -3.11 2.82 -7.88
C LEU A 7 -4.17 2.09 -7.05
N ARG A 8 -3.78 0.97 -6.45
CA ARG A 8 -4.64 0.20 -5.55
C ARG A 8 -3.89 -0.09 -4.27
N LEU A 9 -4.47 0.32 -3.16
CA LEU A 9 -3.93 0.04 -1.85
C LEU A 9 -4.76 -1.05 -1.18
N TYR A 10 -4.16 -2.22 -1.01
CA TYR A 10 -4.75 -3.34 -0.29
C TYR A 10 -4.39 -3.19 1.18
N CYS A 11 -5.38 -3.05 2.05
CA CYS A 11 -5.12 -2.76 3.45
C CYS A 11 -6.32 -3.12 4.33
N SER A 12 -6.12 -3.06 5.65
CA SER A 12 -7.21 -3.20 6.60
C SER A 12 -8.11 -1.96 6.60
N ILE A 13 -9.25 -2.05 7.28
CA ILE A 13 -10.18 -0.93 7.44
C ILE A 13 -9.68 0.13 8.42
N CYS A 14 -8.50 -0.05 9.00
CA CYS A 14 -7.94 0.86 9.98
C CYS A 14 -7.75 2.26 9.40
N ALA A 15 -8.17 3.28 10.16
CA ALA A 15 -8.08 4.68 9.75
C ALA A 15 -6.64 5.16 9.47
N ARG A 16 -5.63 4.48 10.00
CA ARG A 16 -4.22 4.79 9.72
C ARG A 16 -3.88 4.62 8.24
N ASN A 17 -4.59 3.73 7.55
CA ASN A 17 -4.38 3.54 6.12
C ASN A 17 -4.85 4.75 5.32
N ASP A 18 -5.75 5.56 5.86
CA ASP A 18 -6.19 6.81 5.22
C ASP A 18 -5.04 7.84 5.18
N PHE A 19 -4.17 7.86 6.17
CA PHE A 19 -2.98 8.70 6.14
C PHE A 19 -2.04 8.29 5.01
N TYR A 20 -1.88 6.99 4.79
CA TYR A 20 -1.08 6.49 3.68
C TYR A 20 -1.72 6.86 2.33
N MET A 21 -3.04 6.69 2.22
CA MET A 21 -3.79 7.12 1.03
C MET A 21 -3.56 8.61 0.75
N ASP A 22 -3.65 9.46 1.77
CA ASP A 22 -3.45 10.90 1.63
C ASP A 22 -2.02 11.24 1.17
N ARG A 23 -1.02 10.51 1.68
CA ARG A 23 0.37 10.69 1.25
C ARG A 23 0.57 10.28 -0.21
N ILE A 24 -0.03 9.17 -0.62
CA ILE A 24 0.02 8.70 -2.01
C ILE A 24 -0.58 9.77 -2.93
N ARG A 25 -1.75 10.31 -2.56
CA ARG A 25 -2.39 11.39 -3.32
C ARG A 25 -1.52 12.62 -3.40
N ALA A 26 -0.94 13.03 -2.28
CA ALA A 26 -0.09 14.23 -2.24
C ALA A 26 1.12 14.10 -3.17
N VAL A 27 1.76 12.94 -3.19
CA VAL A 27 2.90 12.69 -4.07
C VAL A 27 2.47 12.67 -5.54
N ALA A 28 1.38 11.96 -5.85
CA ALA A 28 0.89 11.87 -7.22
C ALA A 28 0.43 13.24 -7.75
N ASP A 29 -0.28 14.00 -6.93
CA ASP A 29 -0.72 15.36 -7.28
C ASP A 29 0.48 16.29 -7.48
N GLY A 30 1.49 16.18 -6.62
CA GLY A 30 2.71 16.97 -6.73
C GLY A 30 3.51 16.69 -8.00
N LEU A 31 3.38 15.48 -8.54
CA LEU A 31 4.00 15.10 -9.81
C LEU A 31 3.13 15.44 -11.03
N GLY A 32 1.92 15.94 -10.82
CA GLY A 32 1.00 16.25 -11.90
C GLY A 32 0.48 15.01 -12.64
N LEU A 33 0.43 13.86 -11.97
CA LEU A 33 -0.03 12.63 -12.59
C LEU A 33 -1.55 12.61 -12.75
N ASP A 34 -1.99 12.02 -13.86
CA ASP A 34 -3.37 11.59 -14.02
C ASP A 34 -3.46 10.17 -13.48
N TYR A 35 -4.27 9.95 -12.42
CA TYR A 35 -4.31 8.68 -11.73
C TYR A 35 -5.67 8.39 -11.13
N THR A 36 -5.91 7.11 -10.85
CA THR A 36 -7.00 6.67 -9.99
C THR A 36 -6.41 5.97 -8.77
N LEU A 37 -7.02 6.13 -7.60
CA LEU A 37 -6.57 5.49 -6.37
C LEU A 37 -7.75 4.83 -5.69
N GLU A 38 -7.65 3.51 -5.48
CA GLU A 38 -8.66 2.72 -4.79
C GLU A 38 -8.08 2.15 -3.49
N LYS A 39 -8.89 2.20 -2.43
CA LYS A 39 -8.61 1.49 -1.19
C LYS A 39 -9.38 0.18 -1.20
N ILE A 40 -8.68 -0.95 -1.12
CA ILE A 40 -9.30 -2.27 -1.18
C ILE A 40 -9.14 -2.94 0.17
N THR A 41 -10.25 -3.16 0.86
CA THR A 41 -10.30 -3.72 2.21
C THR A 41 -11.05 -5.05 2.28
N ALA A 42 -11.55 -5.55 1.17
CA ALA A 42 -12.30 -6.80 1.12
C ALA A 42 -11.39 -7.99 1.42
N ASP A 43 -11.70 -8.72 2.48
CA ASP A 43 -10.87 -9.85 2.95
C ASP A 43 -10.69 -10.92 1.88
N ASP A 44 -11.73 -11.23 1.12
CA ASP A 44 -11.68 -12.23 0.05
C ASP A 44 -10.75 -11.83 -1.09
N VAL A 45 -10.67 -10.55 -1.41
CA VAL A 45 -9.75 -10.03 -2.44
C VAL A 45 -8.32 -10.13 -1.94
N ILE A 46 -8.08 -9.71 -0.69
CA ILE A 46 -6.75 -9.75 -0.08
C ILE A 46 -6.25 -11.18 0.05
N ASP A 47 -7.11 -12.11 0.44
CA ASP A 47 -6.78 -13.53 0.53
C ASP A 47 -6.39 -14.11 -0.84
N ARG A 48 -7.11 -13.73 -1.90
CA ARG A 48 -6.81 -14.20 -3.26
C ARG A 48 -5.47 -13.70 -3.77
N MET A 49 -4.95 -12.61 -3.21
CA MET A 49 -3.65 -12.07 -3.55
C MET A 49 -2.53 -12.63 -2.67
N ASP A 50 -2.84 -13.58 -1.79
CA ASP A 50 -1.92 -14.18 -0.83
C ASP A 50 -1.24 -13.14 0.08
N LEU A 51 -1.97 -12.09 0.43
CA LEU A 51 -1.46 -11.04 1.31
C LEU A 51 -1.82 -11.35 2.77
N LEU A 52 -0.83 -11.27 3.65
CA LEU A 52 -1.08 -11.30 5.09
C LEU A 52 -1.58 -9.93 5.54
N MET A 53 -2.49 -9.95 6.50
CA MET A 53 -3.02 -8.74 7.11
C MET A 53 -2.71 -8.74 8.62
N PRO A 54 -1.49 -8.34 9.02
CA PRO A 54 -1.07 -8.42 10.43
C PRO A 54 -1.99 -7.65 11.39
N CYS A 55 -2.61 -6.58 10.89
CA CYS A 55 -3.53 -5.76 11.69
C CYS A 55 -4.75 -6.52 12.19
N LEU A 56 -5.10 -7.68 11.60
CA LEU A 56 -6.20 -8.51 12.10
C LEU A 56 -5.88 -9.14 13.46
N TYR A 57 -4.60 -9.25 13.79
CA TYR A 57 -4.14 -9.97 14.96
C TYR A 57 -3.60 -9.07 16.06
N ALA A 58 -3.50 -7.77 15.80
CA ALA A 58 -2.94 -6.81 16.75
C ALA A 58 -3.68 -5.48 16.69
N TYR A 59 -3.80 -4.87 17.85
CA TYR A 59 -4.39 -3.54 17.96
C TYR A 59 -3.33 -2.46 17.73
N CYS A 60 -3.70 -1.40 16.99
CA CYS A 60 -2.89 -0.20 16.93
C CYS A 60 -2.71 0.37 18.36
N PRO A 61 -1.53 0.93 18.68
CA PRO A 61 -0.54 1.52 17.80
C PRO A 61 0.60 0.61 17.35
N GLY A 62 0.56 -0.66 17.62
CA GLY A 62 1.67 -1.57 17.30
C GLY A 62 1.80 -2.03 15.86
N CYS A 63 0.89 -1.62 14.97
CA CYS A 63 0.81 -2.17 13.62
C CYS A 63 2.10 -2.03 12.82
N ARG A 64 2.80 -0.91 12.92
CA ARG A 64 4.05 -0.71 12.18
C ARG A 64 5.12 -1.69 12.64
N VAL A 65 5.28 -1.82 13.96
CA VAL A 65 6.26 -2.75 14.54
C VAL A 65 5.90 -4.17 14.16
N LEU A 66 4.62 -4.53 14.23
CA LEU A 66 4.15 -5.86 13.85
C LEU A 66 4.42 -6.14 12.37
N ASN A 67 4.13 -5.19 11.49
CA ASN A 67 4.38 -5.34 10.06
C ASN A 67 5.87 -5.51 9.76
N GLU A 68 6.73 -4.72 10.41
CA GLU A 68 8.18 -4.86 10.27
C GLU A 68 8.65 -6.23 10.75
N GLN A 69 8.12 -6.71 11.86
CA GLN A 69 8.45 -8.02 12.41
C GLN A 69 8.02 -9.14 11.46
N VAL A 70 6.76 -9.10 10.99
CA VAL A 70 6.25 -10.12 10.06
C VAL A 70 7.05 -10.11 8.75
N THR A 71 7.36 -8.95 8.21
CA THR A 71 8.16 -8.82 6.99
C THR A 71 9.57 -9.37 7.19
N SER A 72 10.17 -9.14 8.37
CA SER A 72 11.50 -9.66 8.71
C SER A 72 11.51 -11.17 8.89
N GLU A 73 10.51 -11.73 9.57
CA GLU A 73 10.40 -13.17 9.84
C GLU A 73 9.97 -13.98 8.62
N HIS A 74 9.18 -13.35 7.74
CA HIS A 74 8.60 -13.98 6.54
C HIS A 74 8.86 -13.13 5.31
N PRO A 75 10.11 -12.97 4.87
CA PRO A 75 10.46 -12.05 3.79
C PRO A 75 9.86 -12.43 2.44
N GLU A 76 9.43 -13.66 2.27
CA GLU A 76 8.79 -14.14 1.04
C GLU A 76 7.28 -13.92 1.04
N THR A 77 6.71 -13.54 2.19
CA THR A 77 5.28 -13.36 2.33
C THR A 77 4.95 -11.86 2.25
N LEU A 78 4.10 -11.53 1.30
CA LEU A 78 3.65 -10.14 1.14
C LEU A 78 2.61 -9.82 2.20
N CYS A 79 2.68 -8.61 2.74
CA CYS A 79 1.79 -8.13 3.81
C CYS A 79 1.11 -6.83 3.42
N THR A 80 -0.07 -6.58 3.98
CA THR A 80 -0.69 -5.25 3.91
C THR A 80 0.00 -4.27 4.88
N PRO A 81 -0.01 -2.97 4.62
CA PRO A 81 -0.57 -2.32 3.42
C PRO A 81 0.29 -2.60 2.19
N ALA A 82 -0.35 -2.95 1.08
CA ALA A 82 0.33 -3.25 -0.16
C ALA A 82 -0.16 -2.34 -1.28
N LEU A 83 0.77 -1.64 -1.92
CA LEU A 83 0.45 -0.70 -3.00
C LEU A 83 0.77 -1.32 -4.36
N GLU A 84 -0.26 -1.42 -5.19
CA GLU A 84 -0.17 -1.86 -6.58
C GLU A 84 -0.16 -0.66 -7.50
N ILE A 85 0.78 -0.63 -8.41
CA ILE A 85 0.91 0.41 -9.44
C ILE A 85 0.78 -0.26 -10.80
N ASN A 86 -0.26 0.08 -11.54
CA ASN A 86 -0.53 -0.47 -12.89
C ASN A 86 -0.50 -2.00 -12.94
N GLY A 87 -1.10 -2.64 -11.94
CA GLY A 87 -1.23 -4.09 -11.88
C GLY A 87 -0.03 -4.82 -11.26
N THR A 88 0.99 -4.10 -10.82
CA THR A 88 2.17 -4.68 -10.20
C THR A 88 2.31 -4.21 -8.76
N LEU A 89 2.42 -5.14 -7.80
CA LEU A 89 2.71 -4.78 -6.42
C LEU A 89 4.12 -4.21 -6.31
N ARG A 90 4.22 -2.98 -5.82
CA ARG A 90 5.49 -2.24 -5.73
C ARG A 90 5.97 -2.08 -4.30
N PHE A 91 5.06 -1.94 -3.35
CA PHE A 91 5.38 -1.75 -1.94
C PHE A 91 4.45 -2.59 -1.09
N TRP A 92 4.98 -3.19 -0.01
CA TRP A 92 4.18 -4.01 0.90
C TRP A 92 4.80 -4.04 2.29
N GLY A 93 3.96 -4.35 3.28
CA GLY A 93 4.35 -4.49 4.67
C GLY A 93 4.35 -3.18 5.42
N VAL A 94 5.28 -2.30 5.12
CA VAL A 94 5.40 -0.99 5.76
C VAL A 94 5.08 0.08 4.73
N PRO A 95 4.35 1.16 5.11
CA PRO A 95 4.08 2.25 4.16
C PRO A 95 5.37 2.81 3.57
N ALA A 96 5.40 2.98 2.25
CA ALA A 96 6.54 3.54 1.54
C ALA A 96 6.76 4.99 1.97
N SER A 97 8.02 5.43 1.98
CA SER A 97 8.34 6.83 2.21
C SER A 97 7.87 7.70 1.03
N ASP A 98 7.72 8.99 1.26
CA ASP A 98 7.36 9.93 0.20
C ASP A 98 8.39 9.91 -0.94
N ASP A 99 9.66 9.81 -0.61
CA ASP A 99 10.73 9.73 -1.62
C ASP A 99 10.64 8.45 -2.45
N ALA A 100 10.37 7.31 -1.82
CA ALA A 100 10.18 6.05 -2.52
C ALA A 100 8.96 6.09 -3.44
N LEU A 101 7.85 6.66 -2.97
CA LEU A 101 6.64 6.87 -3.77
C LEU A 101 6.92 7.78 -4.96
N ARG A 102 7.59 8.89 -4.72
CA ARG A 102 7.93 9.87 -5.76
C ARG A 102 8.81 9.24 -6.83
N GLN A 103 9.80 8.48 -6.42
CA GLN A 103 10.70 7.78 -7.33
C GLN A 103 9.96 6.73 -8.17
N ALA A 104 9.12 5.92 -7.55
CA ALA A 104 8.34 4.89 -8.25
C ALA A 104 7.34 5.50 -9.24
N LEU A 105 6.66 6.58 -8.86
CA LEU A 105 5.65 7.21 -9.70
C LEU A 105 6.27 8.06 -10.81
N SER A 106 7.44 8.65 -10.59
CA SER A 106 8.09 9.47 -11.61
C SER A 106 8.83 8.65 -12.66
N SER A 107 9.07 7.38 -12.43
CA SER A 107 9.72 6.48 -13.38
C SER A 107 8.77 5.71 -14.30
N LEU A 108 7.48 6.01 -14.20
CA LEU A 108 6.47 5.34 -15.04
C LEU A 108 6.48 5.84 -16.50
#